data_df4afabfe47b5e66a20290d133cb6b95
#
_entry.id   df4afabfe47b5e66a20290d133cb6b95
#
_cell.length_a   1.000
_cell.length_b   1.000
_cell.length_c   1.000
_cell.angle_alpha   90.00
_cell.angle_beta   90.00
_cell.angle_gamma   90.00
#
_symmetry.space_group_name_H-M   'P 1'
#
loop_
_entity.id
_entity.type
_entity.pdbx_description
1 polymer ?
#
loop_
_entity_poly.entity_id
_entity_poly.type
_entity_poly.pdbx_seq_one_letter_code
_entity_poly.pdbx_strand_id
1 'polypeptide(L)'
;EPNLTVLWASELPYAFKRYCMSMSHKHSSIQYEGVKTMAEDGYGEMSCISCCVSPLDPENEEGRHNIQYFGARVNVLKALLTGINGGYDDVHRDYKVFDIDPIKSDVLNFDEVKANFEKSLDWLTDTYVDALNIIHYMTDKYNYEAVQMAFLPSHQRANMGFGICGFANTVDTLSAIKYATVK
;
A
#
# COMPACT_ATOMS: atom_id res chain seq x y z
N GLU A 1 -14.92 -11.76 -0.21
CA GLU A 1 -15.04 -12.21 1.18
C GLU A 1 -14.53 -11.10 2.10
N PRO A 2 -15.18 -10.85 3.25
CA PRO A 2 -14.67 -9.89 4.21
C PRO A 2 -13.38 -10.40 4.85
N ASN A 3 -12.44 -9.50 5.12
CA ASN A 3 -11.24 -9.83 5.86
C ASN A 3 -11.59 -10.11 7.33
N LEU A 4 -11.04 -11.20 7.86
CA LEU A 4 -11.11 -11.54 9.26
C LEU A 4 -9.74 -11.30 9.89
N THR A 5 -9.65 -10.38 10.84
CA THR A 5 -8.42 -10.14 11.61
C THR A 5 -8.46 -10.95 12.90
N VAL A 6 -7.43 -11.75 13.10
CA VAL A 6 -7.20 -12.49 14.35
C VAL A 6 -6.17 -11.73 15.17
N LEU A 7 -6.57 -11.25 16.34
CA LEU A 7 -5.66 -10.65 17.31
C LEU A 7 -4.79 -11.77 17.93
N TRP A 8 -3.50 -11.74 17.58
CA TRP A 8 -2.58 -12.81 17.96
C TRP A 8 -1.82 -12.47 19.22
N ALA A 9 -2.06 -13.23 20.25
CA ALA A 9 -1.38 -13.11 21.54
C ALA A 9 -0.73 -14.43 21.96
N SER A 10 0.30 -14.37 22.81
CA SER A 10 0.97 -15.55 23.38
C SER A 10 0.04 -16.41 24.20
N GLU A 11 -0.90 -15.78 24.89
CA GLU A 11 -1.87 -16.35 25.83
C GLU A 11 -3.01 -17.10 25.15
N LEU A 12 -3.19 -16.94 23.86
CA LEU A 12 -4.23 -17.65 23.11
C LEU A 12 -4.05 -19.17 23.23
N PRO A 13 -5.15 -19.94 23.48
CA PRO A 13 -5.10 -21.40 23.57
C PRO A 13 -4.48 -22.03 22.33
N TYR A 14 -3.63 -23.02 22.53
CA TYR A 14 -2.97 -23.72 21.42
C TYR A 14 -3.96 -24.30 20.41
N ALA A 15 -5.09 -24.83 20.87
CA ALA A 15 -6.13 -25.37 20.01
C ALA A 15 -6.71 -24.31 19.07
N PHE A 16 -6.92 -23.07 19.57
CA PHE A 16 -7.38 -21.93 18.77
C PHE A 16 -6.32 -21.52 17.75
N LYS A 17 -5.04 -21.39 18.17
CA LYS A 17 -3.94 -21.07 17.26
C LYS A 17 -3.86 -22.10 16.12
N ARG A 18 -3.93 -23.38 16.45
CA ARG A 18 -3.91 -24.46 15.44
C ARG A 18 -5.11 -24.38 14.50
N TYR A 19 -6.30 -24.10 15.04
CA TYR A 19 -7.49 -23.92 14.22
C TYR A 19 -7.34 -22.76 13.24
N CYS A 20 -6.91 -21.58 13.70
CA CYS A 20 -6.65 -20.42 12.85
C CYS A 20 -5.66 -20.74 11.71
N MET A 21 -4.55 -21.39 12.03
CA MET A 21 -3.56 -21.80 11.02
C MET A 21 -4.17 -22.76 9.99
N SER A 22 -4.99 -23.72 10.43
CA SER A 22 -5.66 -24.66 9.52
C SER A 22 -6.68 -23.98 8.60
N MET A 23 -7.33 -22.92 9.09
CA MET A 23 -8.27 -22.13 8.31
C MET A 23 -7.55 -21.22 7.32
N SER A 24 -6.42 -20.62 7.72
CA SER A 24 -5.61 -19.80 6.82
C SER A 24 -5.05 -20.57 5.62
N HIS A 25 -4.81 -21.87 5.79
CA HIS A 25 -4.43 -22.73 4.69
C HIS A 25 -5.55 -22.90 3.63
N LYS A 26 -6.80 -22.75 4.05
CA LYS A 26 -7.98 -22.92 3.19
C LYS A 26 -8.55 -21.59 2.67
N HIS A 27 -8.34 -20.51 3.40
CA HIS A 27 -8.95 -19.21 3.16
C HIS A 27 -7.92 -18.10 3.24
N SER A 28 -7.75 -17.36 2.15
CA SER A 28 -6.80 -16.24 2.04
C SER A 28 -7.28 -14.94 2.71
N SER A 29 -8.52 -14.90 3.21
CA SER A 29 -9.13 -13.71 3.82
C SER A 29 -8.83 -13.56 5.33
N ILE A 30 -8.01 -14.42 5.90
CA ILE A 30 -7.62 -14.34 7.31
C ILE A 30 -6.28 -13.62 7.41
N GLN A 31 -6.24 -12.57 8.21
CA GLN A 31 -5.03 -11.84 8.56
C GLN A 31 -4.77 -11.91 10.05
N TYR A 32 -3.53 -11.71 10.45
CA TYR A 32 -3.10 -11.79 11.84
C TYR A 32 -2.46 -10.49 12.27
N GLU A 33 -2.78 -10.07 13.47
CA GLU A 33 -2.22 -8.88 14.08
C GLU A 33 -1.63 -9.25 15.44
N GLY A 34 -0.37 -8.87 15.66
CA GLY A 34 0.31 -9.14 16.91
C GLY A 34 -0.06 -8.12 17.97
N VAL A 35 -0.86 -8.53 18.97
CA VAL A 35 -1.28 -7.66 20.09
C VAL A 35 -0.07 -7.03 20.78
N LYS A 36 0.97 -7.81 21.03
CA LYS A 36 2.19 -7.30 21.66
C LYS A 36 2.90 -6.25 20.79
N THR A 37 2.99 -6.47 19.49
CA THR A 37 3.61 -5.52 18.56
C THR A 37 2.84 -4.21 18.53
N MET A 38 1.51 -4.28 18.47
CA MET A 38 0.68 -3.08 18.52
C MET A 38 0.84 -2.30 19.82
N ALA A 39 0.93 -3.01 20.96
CA ALA A 39 1.17 -2.38 22.25
C ALA A 39 2.57 -1.74 22.33
N GLU A 40 3.59 -2.35 21.76
CA GLU A 40 4.95 -1.79 21.65
C GLU A 40 4.98 -0.52 20.78
N ASP A 41 4.10 -0.44 19.79
CA ASP A 41 3.92 0.73 18.91
C ASP A 41 3.01 1.82 19.54
N GLY A 42 2.53 1.61 20.77
CA GLY A 42 1.74 2.59 21.52
C GLY A 42 0.23 2.48 21.36
N TYR A 43 -0.27 1.42 20.72
CA TYR A 43 -1.70 1.11 20.65
C TYR A 43 -2.15 0.29 21.86
N GLY A 44 -3.43 0.37 22.22
CA GLY A 44 -4.01 -0.44 23.31
C GLY A 44 -4.10 -1.93 22.98
N GLU A 45 -4.27 -2.76 24.00
CA GLU A 45 -4.36 -4.22 23.83
C GLU A 45 -5.58 -4.68 23.01
N MET A 46 -6.62 -3.84 22.92
CA MET A 46 -7.81 -4.09 22.12
C MET A 46 -7.76 -3.45 20.73
N SER A 47 -6.60 -2.95 20.35
CA SER A 47 -6.38 -2.37 19.03
C SER A 47 -6.55 -3.40 17.94
N CYS A 48 -7.07 -2.98 16.80
CA CYS A 48 -7.22 -3.83 15.63
C CYS A 48 -6.96 -3.05 14.35
N ILE A 49 -6.59 -3.77 13.31
CA ILE A 49 -6.49 -3.19 11.97
C ILE A 49 -7.85 -3.31 11.27
N SER A 50 -8.48 -2.16 11.06
CA SER A 50 -9.72 -2.08 10.30
C SER A 50 -9.43 -2.24 8.82
N CYS A 51 -10.19 -3.09 8.15
CA CYS A 51 -9.97 -3.50 6.77
C CYS A 51 -8.60 -4.19 6.62
N CYS A 52 -7.58 -3.49 6.18
CA CYS A 52 -6.24 -4.08 5.99
C CYS A 52 -5.10 -3.11 6.32
N VAL A 53 -5.39 -1.86 6.66
CA VAL A 53 -4.35 -0.82 6.82
C VAL A 53 -4.65 0.24 7.88
N SER A 54 -5.84 0.28 8.45
CA SER A 54 -6.26 1.34 9.36
C SER A 54 -6.23 0.85 10.80
N PRO A 55 -5.24 1.23 11.62
CA PRO A 55 -5.23 0.89 13.03
C PRO A 55 -6.37 1.63 13.74
N LEU A 56 -7.10 0.90 14.55
CA LEU A 56 -8.15 1.40 15.43
C LEU A 56 -7.79 1.03 16.86
N ASP A 57 -7.70 2.02 17.72
CA ASP A 57 -7.54 1.84 19.16
C ASP A 57 -8.80 2.29 19.89
N PRO A 58 -9.72 1.38 20.26
CA PRO A 58 -10.96 1.74 20.93
C PRO A 58 -10.77 2.20 22.37
N GLU A 59 -9.62 1.94 22.98
CA GLU A 59 -9.32 2.28 24.38
C GLU A 59 -8.72 3.69 24.51
N ASN A 60 -8.12 4.19 23.47
CA ASN A 60 -7.51 5.53 23.45
C ASN A 60 -8.46 6.53 22.78
N GLU A 61 -8.83 7.59 23.50
CA GLU A 61 -9.66 8.65 22.92
C GLU A 61 -9.01 9.28 21.70
N GLU A 62 -7.70 9.54 21.74
CA GLU A 62 -6.94 10.01 20.59
C GLU A 62 -6.86 8.95 19.47
N GLY A 63 -6.71 7.69 19.81
CA GLY A 63 -6.65 6.56 18.89
C GLY A 63 -7.97 6.28 18.17
N ARG A 64 -9.11 6.53 18.82
CA ARG A 64 -10.43 6.50 18.16
C ARG A 64 -10.60 7.56 17.09
N HIS A 65 -9.79 8.60 17.16
CA HIS A 65 -9.83 9.73 16.26
C HIS A 65 -8.84 9.63 15.10
N ASN A 66 -7.89 8.69 15.18
CA ASN A 66 -6.88 8.45 14.15
C ASN A 66 -7.39 7.50 13.07
N ILE A 67 -8.42 7.93 12.35
CA ILE A 67 -8.89 7.16 11.20
C ILE A 67 -7.90 7.31 10.06
N GLN A 68 -7.37 6.20 9.61
CA GLN A 68 -6.55 6.14 8.42
C GLN A 68 -7.44 5.90 7.19
N TYR A 69 -7.35 6.82 6.24
CA TYR A 69 -8.01 6.66 4.95
C TYR A 69 -7.09 5.96 3.96
N PHE A 70 -7.63 4.95 3.33
CA PHE A 70 -6.96 4.26 2.23
C PHE A 70 -7.59 4.71 0.91
N GLY A 71 -6.81 5.44 0.09
CA GLY A 71 -7.35 6.03 -1.13
C GLY A 71 -7.16 5.20 -2.38
N ALA A 72 -5.95 4.70 -2.61
CA ALA A 72 -5.60 4.01 -3.85
C ALA A 72 -4.32 3.17 -3.71
N ARG A 73 -3.97 2.46 -4.78
CA ARG A 73 -2.69 1.77 -4.91
C ARG A 73 -2.00 2.20 -6.20
N VAL A 74 -0.70 2.39 -6.13
CA VAL A 74 0.14 2.61 -7.32
C VAL A 74 0.92 1.36 -7.67
N ASN A 75 1.13 1.15 -8.96
CA ASN A 75 1.90 0.01 -9.45
C ASN A 75 3.34 0.45 -9.75
N VAL A 76 4.25 0.13 -8.82
CA VAL A 76 5.66 0.53 -8.95
C VAL A 76 6.39 -0.23 -10.06
N LEU A 77 5.93 -1.42 -10.45
CA LEU A 77 6.46 -2.10 -11.62
C LEU A 77 6.14 -1.34 -12.92
N LYS A 78 4.94 -0.76 -13.00
CA LYS A 78 4.59 0.12 -14.12
C LYS A 78 5.49 1.35 -14.19
N ALA A 79 5.85 1.95 -13.05
CA ALA A 79 6.80 3.05 -13.01
C ALA A 79 8.17 2.63 -13.57
N LEU A 80 8.65 1.43 -13.22
CA LEU A 80 9.89 0.89 -13.78
C LEU A 80 9.80 0.72 -15.30
N LEU A 81 8.73 0.09 -15.80
CA LEU A 81 8.52 -0.11 -17.24
C LEU A 81 8.41 1.21 -18.00
N THR A 82 7.68 2.17 -17.45
CA THR A 82 7.53 3.52 -18.03
C THR A 82 8.87 4.23 -18.09
N GLY A 83 9.71 4.11 -17.06
CA GLY A 83 11.07 4.65 -17.05
C GLY A 83 11.98 4.04 -18.11
N ILE A 84 11.90 2.74 -18.32
CA ILE A 84 12.65 2.01 -19.39
C ILE A 84 12.16 2.47 -20.76
N ASN A 85 10.86 2.64 -20.93
CA ASN A 85 10.22 2.97 -22.22
C ASN A 85 10.24 4.48 -22.54
N GLY A 86 11.02 5.29 -21.84
CA GLY A 86 11.12 6.72 -22.13
C GLY A 86 9.86 7.51 -21.81
N GLY A 87 9.15 7.13 -20.76
CA GLY A 87 7.94 7.78 -20.30
C GLY A 87 6.66 7.30 -20.98
N TYR A 88 6.73 6.32 -21.87
CA TYR A 88 5.55 5.77 -22.55
C TYR A 88 4.90 4.64 -21.75
N ASP A 89 3.58 4.59 -21.80
CA ASP A 89 2.80 3.47 -21.22
C ASP A 89 3.08 2.17 -21.97
N ASP A 90 3.19 1.06 -21.25
CA ASP A 90 3.50 -0.25 -21.84
C ASP A 90 2.33 -0.87 -22.60
N VAL A 91 1.09 -0.48 -22.30
CA VAL A 91 -0.15 -0.91 -22.97
C VAL A 91 -0.53 0.05 -24.07
N HIS A 92 -0.58 1.35 -23.75
CA HIS A 92 -0.90 2.43 -24.70
C HIS A 92 0.38 3.11 -25.14
N ARG A 93 1.12 2.45 -26.01
CA ARG A 93 2.48 2.83 -26.45
C ARG A 93 2.60 4.18 -27.17
N ASP A 94 1.51 4.75 -27.58
CA ASP A 94 1.38 6.10 -28.15
C ASP A 94 1.15 7.18 -27.09
N TYR A 95 0.86 6.78 -25.84
CA TYR A 95 0.61 7.69 -24.74
C TYR A 95 1.87 7.89 -23.89
N LYS A 96 2.42 9.09 -23.93
CA LYS A 96 3.54 9.51 -23.08
C LYS A 96 3.00 10.01 -21.75
N VAL A 97 3.30 9.31 -20.68
CA VAL A 97 2.84 9.58 -19.32
C VAL A 97 3.58 10.79 -18.72
N PHE A 98 4.90 10.82 -18.89
CA PHE A 98 5.76 11.93 -18.47
C PHE A 98 7.02 11.98 -19.34
N ASP A 99 7.75 13.10 -19.25
CA ASP A 99 8.89 13.34 -20.14
C ASP A 99 10.19 12.82 -19.53
N ILE A 100 10.76 11.79 -20.15
CA ILE A 100 12.06 11.19 -19.82
C ILE A 100 12.66 10.59 -21.09
N ASP A 101 13.98 10.57 -21.17
CA ASP A 101 14.68 9.95 -22.28
C ASP A 101 14.60 8.43 -22.22
N PRO A 102 14.28 7.75 -23.35
CA PRO A 102 14.23 6.30 -23.40
C PRO A 102 15.64 5.70 -23.31
N ILE A 103 15.71 4.51 -22.70
CA ILE A 103 16.91 3.69 -22.76
C ILE A 103 17.04 3.12 -24.17
N LYS A 104 18.10 3.48 -24.88
CA LYS A 104 18.29 3.13 -26.29
C LYS A 104 19.12 1.86 -26.50
N SER A 105 19.69 1.31 -25.44
CA SER A 105 20.51 0.11 -25.51
C SER A 105 19.67 -1.16 -25.64
N ASP A 106 20.09 -2.08 -26.50
CA ASP A 106 19.49 -3.43 -26.60
C ASP A 106 19.75 -4.29 -25.36
N VAL A 107 20.76 -3.92 -24.56
CA VAL A 107 21.09 -4.54 -23.29
C VAL A 107 20.91 -3.50 -22.19
N LEU A 108 20.03 -3.79 -21.24
CA LEU A 108 19.73 -2.90 -20.13
C LEU A 108 20.91 -2.76 -19.18
N ASN A 109 21.37 -1.54 -18.96
CA ASN A 109 22.34 -1.20 -17.94
C ASN A 109 21.63 -0.89 -16.63
N PHE A 110 22.04 -1.53 -15.53
CA PHE A 110 21.37 -1.38 -14.23
C PHE A 110 21.36 0.06 -13.72
N ASP A 111 22.48 0.80 -13.85
CA ASP A 111 22.56 2.16 -13.30
C ASP A 111 21.69 3.13 -14.11
N GLU A 112 21.62 2.95 -15.42
CA GLU A 112 20.75 3.75 -16.30
C GLU A 112 19.26 3.45 -16.02
N VAL A 113 18.91 2.17 -15.90
CA VAL A 113 17.53 1.73 -15.54
C VAL A 113 17.15 2.28 -14.17
N LYS A 114 18.03 2.19 -13.18
CA LYS A 114 17.81 2.69 -11.85
C LYS A 114 17.58 4.21 -11.85
N ALA A 115 18.41 4.97 -12.56
CA ALA A 115 18.27 6.43 -12.64
C ALA A 115 16.94 6.84 -13.28
N ASN A 116 16.51 6.16 -14.35
CA ASN A 116 15.22 6.40 -14.97
C ASN A 116 14.04 5.98 -14.07
N PHE A 117 14.20 4.87 -13.35
CA PHE A 117 13.19 4.41 -12.38
C PHE A 117 13.02 5.41 -11.22
N GLU A 118 14.09 5.96 -10.67
CA GLU A 118 14.04 6.99 -9.63
C GLU A 118 13.25 8.23 -10.10
N LYS A 119 13.51 8.73 -11.31
CA LYS A 119 12.73 9.83 -11.90
C LYS A 119 11.25 9.47 -12.09
N SER A 120 10.97 8.22 -12.48
CA SER A 120 9.60 7.73 -12.61
C SER A 120 8.88 7.65 -11.27
N LEU A 121 9.60 7.26 -10.20
CA LEU A 121 9.06 7.22 -8.85
C LEU A 121 8.77 8.62 -8.32
N ASP A 122 9.64 9.59 -8.54
CA ASP A 122 9.44 10.98 -8.13
C ASP A 122 8.16 11.52 -8.77
N TRP A 123 8.04 11.41 -10.11
CA TRP A 123 6.83 11.81 -10.83
C TRP A 123 5.57 11.07 -10.32
N LEU A 124 5.67 9.75 -10.12
CA LEU A 124 4.55 8.93 -9.64
C LEU A 124 4.12 9.35 -8.24
N THR A 125 5.08 9.63 -7.36
CA THR A 125 4.81 10.03 -5.97
C THR A 125 4.08 11.36 -5.92
N ASP A 126 4.55 12.37 -6.65
CA ASP A 126 3.90 13.67 -6.72
C ASP A 126 2.48 13.55 -7.28
N THR A 127 2.32 12.84 -8.40
CA THR A 127 1.01 12.60 -9.02
C THR A 127 0.06 11.86 -8.08
N TYR A 128 0.58 10.87 -7.34
CA TYR A 128 -0.22 10.06 -6.42
C TYR A 128 -0.70 10.88 -5.23
N VAL A 129 0.17 11.67 -4.63
CA VAL A 129 -0.18 12.55 -3.50
C VAL A 129 -1.22 13.58 -3.94
N ASP A 130 -1.01 14.23 -5.08
CA ASP A 130 -1.95 15.21 -5.62
C ASP A 130 -3.31 14.59 -5.94
N ALA A 131 -3.31 13.42 -6.58
CA ALA A 131 -4.54 12.68 -6.88
C ALA A 131 -5.32 12.31 -5.60
N LEU A 132 -4.63 11.81 -4.56
CA LEU A 132 -5.27 11.48 -3.29
C LEU A 132 -5.81 12.72 -2.58
N ASN A 133 -5.08 13.82 -2.58
CA ASN A 133 -5.56 15.08 -2.02
C ASN A 133 -6.84 15.57 -2.70
N ILE A 134 -6.91 15.47 -4.03
CA ILE A 134 -8.12 15.82 -4.80
C ILE A 134 -9.28 14.88 -4.47
N ILE A 135 -9.03 13.56 -4.46
CA ILE A 135 -10.04 12.54 -4.15
C ILE A 135 -10.62 12.79 -2.75
N HIS A 136 -9.78 12.99 -1.75
CA HIS A 136 -10.23 13.22 -0.38
C HIS A 136 -10.96 14.55 -0.24
N TYR A 137 -10.49 15.61 -0.88
CA TYR A 137 -11.21 16.89 -0.90
C TYR A 137 -12.61 16.74 -1.52
N MET A 138 -12.71 16.03 -2.64
CA MET A 138 -13.99 15.82 -3.32
C MET A 138 -14.93 14.92 -2.51
N THR A 139 -14.39 13.88 -1.88
CA THR A 139 -15.12 13.00 -0.98
C THR A 139 -15.66 13.77 0.21
N ASP A 140 -14.84 14.57 0.86
CA ASP A 140 -15.28 15.41 2.00
C ASP A 140 -16.38 16.39 1.62
N LYS A 141 -16.27 16.98 0.45
CA LYS A 141 -17.18 18.04 0.03
C LYS A 141 -18.53 17.54 -0.48
N TYR A 142 -18.55 16.40 -1.16
CA TYR A 142 -19.71 15.98 -1.95
C TYR A 142 -20.26 14.60 -1.60
N ASN A 143 -19.55 13.79 -0.83
CA ASN A 143 -19.96 12.42 -0.54
C ASN A 143 -20.69 12.33 0.81
N TYR A 144 -21.60 11.37 0.92
CA TYR A 144 -22.28 11.01 2.17
C TYR A 144 -21.32 10.47 3.25
N GLU A 145 -20.08 10.16 2.91
CA GLU A 145 -19.03 9.75 3.85
C GLU A 145 -18.85 10.77 4.98
N ALA A 146 -18.97 12.06 4.67
CA ALA A 146 -19.01 13.11 5.67
C ALA A 146 -20.21 12.95 6.65
N VAL A 147 -21.34 12.42 6.17
CA VAL A 147 -22.52 12.12 7.00
C VAL A 147 -22.27 10.88 7.86
N GLN A 148 -21.67 9.83 7.31
CA GLN A 148 -21.29 8.65 8.09
C GLN A 148 -20.30 8.98 9.20
N MET A 149 -19.36 9.86 8.92
CA MET A 149 -18.37 10.32 9.90
C MET A 149 -18.97 11.14 11.03
N ALA A 150 -20.14 11.78 10.80
CA ALA A 150 -20.86 12.47 11.84
C ALA A 150 -21.34 11.55 12.99
N PHE A 151 -21.40 10.24 12.74
CA PHE A 151 -21.71 9.22 13.75
C PHE A 151 -20.48 8.74 14.53
N LEU A 152 -19.28 9.14 14.12
CA LEU A 152 -18.05 8.85 14.84
C LEU A 152 -17.78 9.92 15.89
N PRO A 153 -17.17 9.55 17.04
CA PRO A 153 -16.97 10.48 18.18
C PRO A 153 -16.09 11.69 17.85
N SER A 154 -15.28 11.63 16.80
CA SER A 154 -14.57 12.79 16.25
C SER A 154 -14.22 12.61 14.77
N HIS A 155 -13.99 13.73 14.11
CA HIS A 155 -13.86 13.84 12.66
C HIS A 155 -12.42 14.08 12.19
N GLN A 156 -11.43 13.75 13.00
CA GLN A 156 -10.03 14.02 12.64
C GLN A 156 -9.47 12.93 11.74
N ARG A 157 -9.19 13.30 10.50
CA ARG A 157 -8.37 12.51 9.59
C ARG A 157 -6.91 12.75 9.93
N ALA A 158 -6.30 11.86 10.70
CA ALA A 158 -4.91 12.01 11.10
C ALA A 158 -3.94 11.41 10.07
N ASN A 159 -4.33 10.36 9.37
CA ASN A 159 -3.43 9.59 8.51
C ASN A 159 -4.07 9.23 7.18
N MET A 160 -3.27 9.24 6.12
CA MET A 160 -3.63 8.76 4.79
C MET A 160 -2.78 7.55 4.43
N GLY A 161 -3.42 6.43 4.10
CA GLY A 161 -2.74 5.21 3.70
C GLY A 161 -2.39 5.22 2.22
N PHE A 162 -1.09 5.13 1.91
CA PHE A 162 -0.58 5.02 0.56
C PHE A 162 -0.24 3.55 0.27
N GLY A 163 -0.96 2.93 -0.67
CA GLY A 163 -0.73 1.54 -1.06
C GLY A 163 0.18 1.43 -2.29
N ILE A 164 1.01 0.40 -2.30
CA ILE A 164 1.81 0.03 -3.46
C ILE A 164 1.49 -1.41 -3.89
N CYS A 165 1.62 -1.71 -5.17
CA CYS A 165 1.57 -3.06 -5.71
C CYS A 165 2.72 -3.26 -6.72
N GLY A 166 3.01 -4.53 -7.03
CA GLY A 166 4.10 -4.87 -7.94
C GLY A 166 5.51 -4.75 -7.31
N PHE A 167 5.63 -4.57 -5.99
CA PHE A 167 6.92 -4.36 -5.33
C PHE A 167 7.87 -5.55 -5.52
N ALA A 168 7.42 -6.78 -5.23
CA ALA A 168 8.24 -7.98 -5.41
C ALA A 168 8.71 -8.13 -6.87
N ASN A 169 7.80 -7.96 -7.83
CA ASN A 169 8.14 -8.03 -9.25
C ASN A 169 9.17 -6.96 -9.66
N THR A 170 9.08 -5.76 -9.08
CA THR A 170 10.04 -4.68 -9.33
C THR A 170 11.43 -5.06 -8.81
N VAL A 171 11.50 -5.60 -7.59
CA VAL A 171 12.76 -6.05 -6.98
C VAL A 171 13.38 -7.19 -7.80
N ASP A 172 12.59 -8.18 -8.20
CA ASP A 172 13.04 -9.29 -9.02
C ASP A 172 13.54 -8.82 -10.40
N THR A 173 12.82 -7.88 -11.02
CA THR A 173 13.22 -7.29 -12.31
C THR A 173 14.54 -6.54 -12.20
N LEU A 174 14.70 -5.67 -11.21
CA LEU A 174 15.94 -4.94 -10.97
C LEU A 174 17.10 -5.88 -10.64
N SER A 175 16.84 -6.93 -9.86
CA SER A 175 17.82 -7.97 -9.55
C SER A 175 18.24 -8.74 -10.82
N ALA A 176 17.29 -9.09 -11.67
CA ALA A 176 17.58 -9.76 -12.94
C ALA A 176 18.42 -8.85 -13.86
N ILE A 177 18.07 -7.58 -14.01
CA ILE A 177 18.85 -6.63 -14.81
C ILE A 177 20.28 -6.50 -14.29
N LYS A 178 20.47 -6.53 -12.97
CA LYS A 178 21.78 -6.36 -12.34
C LYS A 178 22.66 -7.60 -12.41
N TYR A 179 22.08 -8.78 -12.26
CA TYR A 179 22.85 -10.01 -12.01
C TYR A 179 22.68 -11.11 -13.07
N ALA A 180 21.62 -11.05 -13.89
CA ALA A 180 21.42 -12.08 -14.90
C ALA A 180 22.45 -11.96 -16.04
N THR A 181 22.98 -13.09 -16.46
CA THR A 181 23.83 -13.18 -17.64
C THR A 181 22.94 -13.54 -18.83
N VAL A 182 22.81 -12.62 -19.77
CA VAL A 182 22.12 -12.90 -21.04
C VAL A 182 23.07 -13.72 -21.91
N LYS A 183 22.65 -14.92 -22.31
CA LYS A 183 23.38 -15.78 -23.22
C LYS A 183 22.88 -15.59 -24.64
#